data_69b8a5b78af700c40b7d89fb9fd28465
#
_entry.id   69b8a5b78af700c40b7d89fb9fd28465
#
_cell.length_a   1.000
_cell.length_b   1.000
_cell.length_c   1.000
_cell.angle_alpha   90.00
_cell.angle_beta   90.00
_cell.angle_gamma   90.00
#
_symmetry.space_group_name_H-M   'P 1'
#
loop_
_entity.id
_entity.type
_entity.pdbx_description
1 polymer ?
#
loop_
_entity_poly.entity_id
_entity_poly.type
_entity_poly.pdbx_seq_one_letter_code
_entity_poly.pdbx_strand_id
1 'polypeptide(L)' 'MEEKVAIIGIFIKDNSKASKVNDLLHEYSSYVVGRLGIPYKEKNINIISVIVCAPADTISTLS' A
#
# COMPACT_ATOMS: atom_id res chain seq x y z
N MET A 1 13.14 19.36 -1.80
CA MET A 1 12.18 18.76 -0.84
C MET A 1 12.73 17.42 -0.37
N GLU A 2 12.72 17.17 0.92
CA GLU A 2 13.16 15.91 1.45
C GLU A 2 12.15 14.80 1.15
N GLU A 3 12.64 13.71 0.63
CA GLU A 3 11.83 12.51 0.47
C GLU A 3 12.04 11.61 1.69
N LYS A 4 10.97 10.93 2.09
CA LYS A 4 11.00 10.01 3.20
C LYS A 4 10.61 8.62 2.72
N VAL A 5 11.17 7.60 3.37
CA VAL A 5 10.81 6.22 3.13
C VAL A 5 9.81 5.80 4.20
N ALA A 6 8.72 5.19 3.79
CA ALA A 6 7.69 4.70 4.70
C ALA A 6 7.22 3.32 4.28
N ILE A 7 6.76 2.56 5.25
CA ILE A 7 6.15 1.26 5.02
C ILE A 7 4.68 1.36 5.41
N ILE A 8 3.81 1.04 4.46
CA ILE A 8 2.36 1.10 4.68
C ILE A 8 1.83 -0.32 4.66
N GLY A 9 1.20 -0.73 5.74
CA GLY A 9 0.55 -2.03 5.83
C GLY A 9 -0.96 -1.89 5.59
N ILE A 10 -1.48 -2.70 4.68
CA ILE A 10 -2.89 -2.67 4.31
C ILE A 10 -3.48 -4.04 4.58
N PHE A 11 -4.56 -4.09 5.37
CA PHE A 11 -5.27 -5.31 5.69
C PHE A 11 -6.62 -5.30 4.99
N ILE A 12 -6.84 -6.23 4.07
CA ILE A 12 -8.06 -6.31 3.30
C ILE A 12 -8.85 -7.53 3.76
N LYS A 13 -9.97 -7.31 4.41
CA LYS A 13 -10.87 -8.37 4.87
C LYS A 13 -11.90 -8.74 3.82
N ASP A 14 -12.19 -7.81 2.93
CA ASP A 14 -13.19 -7.97 1.88
C ASP A 14 -12.52 -7.88 0.52
N ASN A 15 -12.50 -8.97 -0.21
CA ASN A 15 -11.86 -9.06 -1.52
C ASN A 15 -12.44 -8.08 -2.53
N SER A 16 -13.69 -7.64 -2.35
CA SER A 16 -14.29 -6.67 -3.26
C SER A 16 -13.57 -5.31 -3.23
N LYS A 17 -12.84 -5.04 -2.16
CA LYS A 17 -12.08 -3.78 -2.03
C LYS A 17 -10.65 -3.88 -2.55
N ALA A 18 -10.20 -5.09 -2.88
CA ALA A 18 -8.83 -5.30 -3.34
C ALA A 18 -8.53 -4.55 -4.63
N SER A 19 -9.49 -4.51 -5.56
CA SER A 19 -9.26 -3.80 -6.82
C SER A 19 -9.13 -2.29 -6.62
N LYS A 20 -9.86 -1.73 -5.66
CA LYS A 20 -9.75 -0.29 -5.34
C LYS A 20 -8.38 0.03 -4.77
N VAL A 21 -7.88 -0.83 -3.89
CA VAL A 21 -6.54 -0.66 -3.31
C VAL A 21 -5.47 -0.77 -4.40
N ASN A 22 -5.61 -1.75 -5.29
CA ASN A 22 -4.67 -1.90 -6.40
C ASN A 22 -4.69 -0.71 -7.34
N ASP A 23 -5.86 -0.15 -7.63
CA ASP A 23 -5.99 1.03 -8.48
C ASP A 23 -5.31 2.24 -7.84
N LEU A 24 -5.50 2.42 -6.53
CA LEU A 24 -4.87 3.51 -5.80
C LEU A 24 -3.35 3.37 -5.81
N LEU A 25 -2.84 2.16 -5.56
CA LEU A 25 -1.40 1.91 -5.58
C LEU A 25 -0.81 2.12 -6.97
N HIS A 26 -1.57 1.77 -8.01
CA HIS A 26 -1.13 2.00 -9.39
C HIS A 26 -1.03 3.50 -9.69
N GLU A 27 -1.97 4.28 -9.19
CA GLU A 27 -1.96 5.74 -9.35
C GLU A 27 -0.73 6.37 -8.73
N TYR A 28 -0.26 5.84 -7.61
CA TYR A 28 0.93 6.33 -6.91
C TYR A 28 2.16 5.48 -7.19
N SER A 29 2.17 4.72 -8.29
CA SER A 29 3.24 3.78 -8.59
C SER A 29 4.63 4.42 -8.71
N SER A 30 4.71 5.69 -9.09
CA SER A 30 5.99 6.39 -9.19
C SER A 30 6.67 6.56 -7.83
N TYR A 31 5.93 6.48 -6.73
CA TYR A 31 6.48 6.58 -5.38
C TYR A 31 6.74 5.21 -4.75
N VAL A 32 6.22 4.15 -5.34
CA VAL A 32 6.35 2.80 -4.77
C VAL A 32 7.71 2.20 -5.12
N VAL A 33 8.50 1.90 -4.10
CA VAL A 33 9.80 1.23 -4.26
C VAL A 33 9.61 -0.27 -4.37
N GLY A 34 8.67 -0.81 -3.60
CA GLY A 34 8.37 -2.22 -3.65
C GLY A 34 7.07 -2.51 -2.92
N ARG A 35 6.49 -3.67 -3.20
CA ARG A 35 5.27 -4.11 -2.51
C ARG A 35 5.27 -5.62 -2.38
N LEU A 36 4.64 -6.10 -1.32
CA LEU A 36 4.52 -7.51 -1.04
C LEU A 36 3.08 -7.83 -0.63
N GLY A 37 2.46 -8.76 -1.33
CA GLY A 37 1.13 -9.22 -0.98
C GLY A 37 1.19 -10.59 -0.34
N ILE A 38 0.59 -10.76 0.83
CA ILE A 38 0.56 -12.03 1.55
C ILE A 38 -0.88 -12.39 1.85
N PRO A 39 -1.42 -13.47 1.26
CA PRO A 39 -2.74 -13.94 1.64
C PRO A 39 -2.65 -14.72 2.96
N TYR A 40 -3.34 -14.24 3.98
CA TYR A 40 -3.39 -14.91 5.28
C TYR A 40 -4.67 -15.73 5.36
N LYS A 41 -4.59 -16.97 4.94
CA LYS A 41 -5.77 -17.83 4.77
C LYS A 41 -6.50 -18.13 6.07
N GLU A 42 -5.78 -18.30 7.17
CA GLU A 42 -6.38 -18.60 8.47
C GLU A 42 -7.33 -17.53 8.96
N LYS A 43 -7.03 -16.29 8.65
CA LYS A 43 -7.84 -15.13 9.04
C LYS A 43 -8.70 -14.59 7.92
N ASN A 44 -8.61 -15.20 6.75
CA ASN A 44 -9.31 -14.74 5.55
C ASN A 44 -9.04 -13.26 5.26
N ILE A 45 -7.78 -12.87 5.38
CA ILE A 45 -7.32 -11.50 5.20
C ILE A 45 -6.22 -11.49 4.14
N ASN A 46 -6.22 -10.48 3.29
CA ASN A 46 -5.10 -10.18 2.43
C ASN A 46 -4.29 -9.04 3.04
N ILE A 47 -2.99 -9.26 3.18
CA ILE A 47 -2.08 -8.27 3.75
C ILE A 47 -1.20 -7.76 2.62
N ILE A 48 -1.19 -6.45 2.43
CA ILE A 48 -0.32 -5.81 1.44
C ILE A 48 0.63 -4.87 2.18
N SER A 49 1.92 -5.08 2.00
CA SER A 49 2.95 -4.21 2.54
C SER A 49 3.54 -3.42 1.39
N VAL A 50 3.51 -2.11 1.48
CA VAL A 50 3.99 -1.21 0.43
C VAL A 50 5.10 -0.34 0.98
N ILE A 51 6.23 -0.31 0.28
CA ILE A 51 7.35 0.57 0.63
C ILE A 51 7.34 1.73 -0.35
N VAL A 52 7.23 2.94 0.19
CA VAL A 52 7.16 4.16 -0.63
C VAL A 52 8.30 5.10 -0.26
N CYS A 53 8.75 5.83 -1.26
CA CYS A 53 9.71 6.92 -1.08
C CYS A 53 9.09 8.16 -1.71
N ALA A 54 8.71 9.13 -0.89
CA ALA A 54 7.96 10.28 -1.35
C ALA A 54 8.07 11.42 -0.34
N PRO A 55 7.70 12.64 -0.75
CA PRO A 55 7.57 13.75 0.21
C PRO A 55 6.56 13.40 1.30
N ALA A 56 6.75 13.96 2.49
CA ALA A 56 5.91 13.68 3.65
C ALA A 56 4.42 13.91 3.36
N ASP A 57 4.10 14.93 2.58
CA ASP A 57 2.72 15.24 2.22
C ASP A 57 2.05 14.09 1.45
N THR A 58 2.79 13.52 0.50
CA THR A 58 2.29 12.38 -0.29
C THR A 58 2.09 11.15 0.58
N ILE A 59 3.00 10.90 1.52
CA ILE A 59 2.88 9.77 2.44
C ILE A 59 1.64 9.93 3.32
N SER A 60 1.39 11.14 3.82
CA SER A 60 0.20 11.43 4.61
C SER A 60 -1.09 11.17 3.83
N THR A 61 -1.09 11.52 2.54
CA THR A 61 -2.24 11.29 1.67
C THR A 61 -2.51 9.80 1.47
N LEU A 62 -1.44 9.00 1.35
CA LEU A 62 -1.56 7.54 1.17
C LEU A 62 -1.99 6.81 2.44
N SER A 63 -1.69 7.38 3.58
CA SER A 63 -2.09 6.80 4.85
C SER A 63 -3.55 7.05 5.13
#